data_c39082f91896e7af0fad7c1f02892955
#
_entry.id   c39082f91896e7af0fad7c1f02892955
#
_cell.length_a   1.000
_cell.length_b   1.000
_cell.length_c   1.000
_cell.angle_alpha   90.00
_cell.angle_beta   90.00
_cell.angle_gamma   90.00
#
_symmetry.space_group_name_H-M   'P 1'
#
loop_
_entity.id
_entity.type
_entity.pdbx_description
1 polymer ?
#
loop_
_entity_poly.entity_id
_entity_poly.type
_entity_poly.pdbx_seq_one_letter_code
_entity_poly.pdbx_strand_id
1 'polypeptide(L)'
;MIAGVASYVPDDILTNEELSKMVDTTDEWITTRVGIKTRHILKGEGLGSSKMGSRAVKKVLCKTNTAPGEIEAVICATSTPDYRFPSTASIVARKAGINNAFCYDIQAACSGFIVALQAATAYIRSGMCKKVMVVATEKMSSITDYQDRSTCPLFGDGGTAALVVATEE
;
A
#
# COMPACT_ATOMS: atom_id res chain seq x y z
N MET A 1 9.10 -18.08 -1.73
CA MET A 1 8.87 -17.53 -3.10
C MET A 1 7.79 -16.46 -3.07
N ILE A 2 7.83 -15.47 -3.96
CA ILE A 2 6.68 -14.57 -4.21
C ILE A 2 5.77 -15.25 -5.23
N ALA A 3 4.56 -15.63 -4.82
CA ALA A 3 3.60 -16.33 -5.67
C ALA A 3 2.80 -15.38 -6.57
N GLY A 4 2.59 -14.14 -6.14
CA GLY A 4 1.87 -13.15 -6.93
C GLY A 4 1.96 -11.76 -6.34
N VAL A 5 1.80 -10.76 -7.21
CA VAL A 5 1.75 -9.35 -6.86
C VAL A 5 0.58 -8.68 -7.57
N ALA A 6 0.00 -7.66 -6.95
CA ALA A 6 -0.98 -6.80 -7.55
C ALA A 6 -0.97 -5.41 -6.91
N SER A 7 -1.53 -4.44 -7.62
CA SER A 7 -1.68 -3.07 -7.13
C SER A 7 -3.09 -2.55 -7.35
N TYR A 8 -3.42 -1.50 -6.64
CA TYR A 8 -4.59 -0.67 -6.84
C TYR A 8 -4.19 0.80 -6.66
N VAL A 9 -4.60 1.62 -7.60
CA VAL A 9 -4.55 3.08 -7.50
C VAL A 9 -5.96 3.64 -7.65
N PRO A 10 -6.28 4.77 -7.02
CA PRO A 10 -7.56 5.46 -7.20
C PRO A 10 -7.76 5.94 -8.64
N ASP A 11 -9.01 6.17 -9.02
CA ASP A 11 -9.35 6.63 -10.38
C ASP A 11 -9.16 8.15 -10.54
N ASP A 12 -9.33 8.93 -9.44
CA ASP A 12 -9.11 10.37 -9.46
C ASP A 12 -7.63 10.70 -9.66
N ILE A 13 -7.38 11.67 -10.53
CA ILE A 13 -6.03 12.10 -10.88
C ILE A 13 -5.88 13.60 -10.54
N LEU A 14 -4.71 13.97 -10.01
CA LEU A 14 -4.25 15.34 -9.87
C LEU A 14 -3.12 15.58 -10.87
N THR A 15 -3.34 16.44 -11.85
CA THR A 15 -2.35 16.79 -12.87
C THR A 15 -1.40 17.89 -12.40
N ASN A 16 -0.27 18.07 -13.11
CA ASN A 16 0.65 19.18 -12.84
C ASN A 16 -0.02 20.54 -13.08
N GLU A 17 -0.91 20.64 -14.08
CA GLU A 17 -1.68 21.85 -14.36
C GLU A 17 -2.64 22.21 -13.22
N GLU A 18 -3.33 21.23 -12.64
CA GLU A 18 -4.20 21.46 -11.48
C GLU A 18 -3.39 21.86 -10.25
N LEU A 19 -2.23 21.21 -10.04
CA LEU A 19 -1.34 21.54 -8.93
C LEU A 19 -0.77 22.95 -9.04
N SER A 20 -0.48 23.44 -10.26
CA SER A 20 0.01 24.81 -10.49
C SER A 20 -1.01 25.91 -10.15
N LYS A 21 -2.30 25.54 -10.00
CA LYS A 21 -3.34 26.45 -9.51
C LYS A 21 -3.37 26.55 -7.97
N MET A 22 -2.69 25.63 -7.28
CA MET A 22 -2.68 25.52 -5.81
C MET A 22 -1.38 26.05 -5.20
N VAL A 23 -0.25 25.91 -5.92
CA VAL A 23 1.07 26.29 -5.46
C VAL A 23 1.91 26.82 -6.61
N ASP A 24 2.88 27.70 -6.33
CA ASP A 24 3.77 28.30 -7.33
C ASP A 24 4.70 27.24 -7.97
N THR A 25 4.23 26.58 -9.02
CA THR A 25 4.96 25.55 -9.78
C THR A 25 4.49 25.51 -11.23
N THR A 26 5.16 24.71 -12.07
CA THR A 26 4.77 24.48 -13.47
C THR A 26 4.96 23.01 -13.84
N ASP A 27 4.28 22.55 -14.91
CA ASP A 27 4.49 21.20 -15.44
C ASP A 27 5.95 20.96 -15.84
N GLU A 28 6.59 21.95 -16.46
CA GLU A 28 8.00 21.87 -16.85
C GLU A 28 8.92 21.72 -15.64
N TRP A 29 8.68 22.53 -14.59
CA TRP A 29 9.47 22.46 -13.35
C TRP A 29 9.39 21.10 -12.68
N ILE A 30 8.17 20.53 -12.55
CA ILE A 30 7.93 19.23 -11.94
C ILE A 30 8.55 18.12 -12.80
N THR A 31 8.25 18.11 -14.09
CA THR A 31 8.69 17.06 -15.01
C THR A 31 10.21 16.99 -15.12
N THR A 32 10.89 18.15 -15.19
CA THR A 32 12.34 18.21 -15.29
C THR A 32 13.04 17.68 -14.04
N ARG A 33 12.47 17.91 -12.85
CA ARG A 33 13.09 17.54 -11.58
C ARG A 33 12.75 16.12 -11.11
N VAL A 34 11.51 15.69 -11.30
CA VAL A 34 11.01 14.44 -10.72
C VAL A 34 10.32 13.51 -11.71
N GLY A 35 10.09 13.97 -12.97
CA GLY A 35 9.50 13.16 -14.02
C GLY A 35 8.00 12.86 -13.84
N ILE A 36 7.35 13.40 -12.80
CA ILE A 36 5.95 13.10 -12.47
C ILE A 36 5.02 13.96 -13.33
N LYS A 37 4.05 13.32 -13.99
CA LYS A 37 3.00 13.97 -14.78
C LYS A 37 1.68 14.10 -14.01
N THR A 38 1.33 13.07 -13.25
CA THR A 38 0.05 12.96 -12.54
C THR A 38 0.21 12.23 -11.22
N ARG A 39 -0.75 12.39 -10.29
CA ARG A 39 -0.86 11.64 -9.03
C ARG A 39 -2.27 11.08 -8.94
N HIS A 40 -2.40 9.83 -8.52
CA HIS A 40 -3.68 9.27 -8.13
C HIS A 40 -4.05 9.74 -6.73
N ILE A 41 -5.29 10.14 -6.52
CA ILE A 41 -5.78 10.70 -5.26
C ILE A 41 -7.03 9.95 -4.82
N LEU A 42 -7.02 9.39 -3.62
CA LEU A 42 -8.19 8.71 -3.05
C LEU A 42 -9.16 9.73 -2.45
N LYS A 43 -10.18 10.09 -3.19
CA LYS A 43 -11.27 10.96 -2.74
C LYS A 43 -12.35 10.14 -2.05
N GLY A 44 -13.05 10.79 -1.12
CA GLY A 44 -14.17 10.23 -0.37
C GLY A 44 -13.95 10.26 1.13
N GLU A 45 -15.02 10.62 1.86
CA GLU A 45 -15.01 10.64 3.31
C GLU A 45 -14.84 9.23 3.88
N GLY A 46 -14.07 9.10 4.96
CA GLY A 46 -13.82 7.83 5.63
C GLY A 46 -12.99 6.80 4.84
N LEU A 47 -12.46 7.18 3.66
CA LEU A 47 -11.59 6.32 2.88
C LEU A 47 -10.12 6.56 3.24
N GLY A 48 -9.41 5.49 3.60
CA GLY A 48 -8.00 5.50 3.98
C GLY A 48 -7.17 4.46 3.23
N SER A 49 -5.94 4.30 3.64
CA SER A 49 -4.95 3.38 3.07
C SER A 49 -5.45 1.94 2.97
N SER A 50 -6.23 1.48 3.98
CA SER A 50 -6.82 0.13 3.97
C SER A 50 -7.76 -0.14 2.80
N LYS A 51 -8.39 0.88 2.22
CA LYS A 51 -9.24 0.74 1.02
C LYS A 51 -8.43 0.25 -0.17
N MET A 52 -7.27 0.86 -0.40
CA MET A 52 -6.39 0.52 -1.51
C MET A 52 -5.66 -0.80 -1.27
N GLY A 53 -5.11 -0.98 -0.06
CA GLY A 53 -4.46 -2.22 0.34
C GLY A 53 -5.37 -3.44 0.20
N SER A 54 -6.63 -3.35 0.68
CA SER A 54 -7.58 -4.48 0.57
C SER A 54 -7.96 -4.81 -0.87
N ARG A 55 -8.03 -3.82 -1.77
CA ARG A 55 -8.26 -4.07 -3.20
C ARG A 55 -7.07 -4.76 -3.85
N ALA A 56 -5.85 -4.35 -3.51
CA ALA A 56 -4.64 -5.02 -3.98
C ALA A 56 -4.58 -6.48 -3.48
N VAL A 57 -4.86 -6.73 -2.20
CA VAL A 57 -4.92 -8.09 -1.62
C VAL A 57 -5.93 -8.97 -2.35
N LYS A 58 -7.16 -8.49 -2.57
CA LYS A 58 -8.18 -9.25 -3.30
C LYS A 58 -7.72 -9.64 -4.72
N LYS A 59 -7.03 -8.73 -5.42
CA LYS A 59 -6.46 -9.03 -6.74
C LYS A 59 -5.37 -10.10 -6.65
N VAL A 60 -4.51 -10.08 -5.61
CA VAL A 60 -3.48 -11.13 -5.41
C VAL A 60 -4.13 -12.47 -5.15
N LEU A 61 -5.10 -12.55 -4.21
CA LEU A 61 -5.82 -13.79 -3.90
C LEU A 61 -6.47 -14.40 -5.14
N CYS A 62 -7.15 -13.57 -5.95
CA CYS A 62 -7.74 -14.01 -7.21
C CYS A 62 -6.67 -14.49 -8.20
N LYS A 63 -5.59 -13.72 -8.40
CA LYS A 63 -4.52 -14.04 -9.36
C LYS A 63 -3.77 -15.32 -9.01
N THR A 64 -3.62 -15.62 -7.73
CA THR A 64 -2.90 -16.82 -7.24
C THR A 64 -3.83 -17.99 -6.94
N ASN A 65 -5.14 -17.84 -7.16
CA ASN A 65 -6.16 -18.83 -6.77
C ASN A 65 -6.02 -19.28 -5.31
N THR A 66 -5.72 -18.33 -4.40
CA THR A 66 -5.52 -18.59 -2.98
C THR A 66 -6.78 -18.19 -2.21
N ALA A 67 -7.31 -19.09 -1.40
CA ALA A 67 -8.44 -18.77 -0.54
C ALA A 67 -8.01 -17.84 0.60
N PRO A 68 -8.84 -16.86 1.03
CA PRO A 68 -8.50 -15.98 2.14
C PRO A 68 -8.13 -16.70 3.44
N GLY A 69 -8.76 -17.83 3.72
CA GLY A 69 -8.49 -18.65 4.91
C GLY A 69 -7.14 -19.35 4.94
N GLU A 70 -6.42 -19.36 3.83
CA GLU A 70 -5.06 -19.92 3.74
C GLU A 70 -3.97 -18.93 4.16
N ILE A 71 -4.31 -17.66 4.33
CA ILE A 71 -3.36 -16.62 4.75
C ILE A 71 -3.22 -16.65 6.27
N GLU A 72 -1.98 -16.81 6.76
CA GLU A 72 -1.67 -16.98 8.18
C GLU A 72 -1.16 -15.68 8.82
N ALA A 73 -0.61 -14.75 8.00
CA ALA A 73 -0.17 -13.44 8.46
C ALA A 73 -0.47 -12.35 7.40
N VAL A 74 -0.81 -11.15 7.87
CA VAL A 74 -0.89 -9.93 7.04
C VAL A 74 0.00 -8.87 7.66
N ILE A 75 1.01 -8.44 6.91
CA ILE A 75 1.96 -7.40 7.31
C ILE A 75 1.73 -6.19 6.41
N CYS A 76 1.38 -5.05 6.99
CA CYS A 76 1.13 -3.83 6.23
C CYS A 76 2.20 -2.78 6.51
N ALA A 77 2.93 -2.38 5.48
CA ALA A 77 3.81 -1.23 5.54
C ALA A 77 3.02 0.03 5.19
N THR A 78 2.92 0.97 6.13
CA THR A 78 2.24 2.24 5.94
C THR A 78 2.72 3.31 6.92
N SER A 79 2.86 4.54 6.43
CA SER A 79 3.07 5.76 7.23
C SER A 79 1.78 6.58 7.39
N THR A 80 0.72 6.17 6.67
CA THR A 80 -0.60 6.82 6.70
C THR A 80 -1.69 5.81 7.10
N PRO A 81 -1.62 5.24 8.32
CA PRO A 81 -2.62 4.28 8.77
C PRO A 81 -4.00 4.94 8.85
N ASP A 82 -5.07 4.16 8.62
CA ASP A 82 -6.44 4.65 8.76
C ASP A 82 -6.74 5.13 10.19
N TYR A 83 -6.21 4.38 11.17
CA TYR A 83 -6.37 4.64 12.60
C TYR A 83 -5.08 4.26 13.34
N ARG A 84 -4.93 4.78 14.55
CA ARG A 84 -3.87 4.30 15.47
C ARG A 84 -4.15 2.88 15.95
N PHE A 85 -5.41 2.52 16.06
CA PHE A 85 -5.91 1.21 16.45
C PHE A 85 -7.35 1.05 15.91
N PRO A 86 -7.71 -0.11 15.30
CA PRO A 86 -6.84 -1.27 15.01
C PRO A 86 -5.81 -0.98 13.91
N SER A 87 -4.81 -1.89 13.72
CA SER A 87 -3.81 -1.78 12.66
C SER A 87 -4.46 -1.77 11.28
N THR A 88 -3.83 -1.09 10.33
CA THR A 88 -4.26 -1.08 8.91
C THR A 88 -4.26 -2.50 8.34
N ALA A 89 -3.28 -3.34 8.72
CA ALA A 89 -3.23 -4.75 8.35
C ALA A 89 -4.50 -5.51 8.76
N SER A 90 -4.98 -5.30 9.99
CA SER A 90 -6.23 -5.93 10.48
C SER A 90 -7.45 -5.49 9.68
N ILE A 91 -7.52 -4.20 9.33
CA ILE A 91 -8.63 -3.66 8.53
C ILE A 91 -8.57 -4.21 7.10
N VAL A 92 -7.37 -4.28 6.50
CA VAL A 92 -7.14 -4.86 5.18
C VAL A 92 -7.54 -6.33 5.17
N ALA A 93 -7.09 -7.12 6.16
CA ALA A 93 -7.42 -8.54 6.31
C ALA A 93 -8.93 -8.74 6.34
N ARG A 94 -9.64 -8.04 7.23
CA ARG A 94 -11.10 -8.11 7.33
C ARG A 94 -11.79 -7.75 6.02
N LYS A 95 -11.39 -6.65 5.37
CA LYS A 95 -11.96 -6.21 4.08
C LYS A 95 -11.69 -7.20 2.95
N ALA A 96 -10.62 -7.99 3.04
CA ALA A 96 -10.26 -9.03 2.07
C ALA A 96 -10.85 -10.41 2.39
N GLY A 97 -11.53 -10.58 3.53
CA GLY A 97 -12.10 -11.84 3.97
C GLY A 97 -11.12 -12.78 4.67
N ILE A 98 -9.94 -12.28 5.06
CA ILE A 98 -8.90 -13.01 5.80
C ILE A 98 -9.26 -12.91 7.30
N ASN A 99 -9.64 -14.01 7.92
CA ASN A 99 -10.20 -13.99 9.29
C ASN A 99 -9.29 -14.65 10.34
N ASN A 100 -8.30 -15.46 9.93
CA ASN A 100 -7.49 -16.27 10.85
C ASN A 100 -6.01 -15.87 10.88
N ALA A 101 -5.63 -14.78 10.19
CA ALA A 101 -4.26 -14.30 10.15
C ALA A 101 -3.95 -13.40 11.35
N PHE A 102 -2.74 -13.47 11.88
CA PHE A 102 -2.25 -12.39 12.72
C PHE A 102 -1.83 -11.19 11.86
N CYS A 103 -2.06 -9.99 12.37
CA CYS A 103 -1.96 -8.76 11.61
C CYS A 103 -1.20 -7.69 12.38
N TYR A 104 -0.28 -6.98 11.72
CA TYR A 104 0.38 -5.80 12.28
C TYR A 104 0.90 -4.87 11.18
N ASP A 105 1.10 -3.61 11.55
CA ASP A 105 1.68 -2.60 10.68
C ASP A 105 3.18 -2.43 10.94
N ILE A 106 3.92 -2.10 9.87
CA ILE A 106 5.32 -1.67 9.92
C ILE A 106 5.39 -0.22 9.43
N GLN A 107 6.06 0.63 10.20
CA GLN A 107 6.35 1.99 9.82
C GLN A 107 7.84 2.15 9.51
N ALA A 108 8.19 2.11 8.23
CA ALA A 108 9.55 2.25 7.74
C ALA A 108 9.60 3.07 6.42
N ALA A 109 8.61 3.92 6.20
CA ALA A 109 8.50 4.80 5.04
C ALA A 109 8.82 4.09 3.71
N CYS A 110 9.67 4.68 2.86
CA CYS A 110 10.01 4.14 1.53
C CYS A 110 10.66 2.75 1.56
N SER A 111 11.24 2.31 2.67
CA SER A 111 11.79 0.96 2.84
C SER A 111 10.77 -0.06 3.38
N GLY A 112 9.55 0.39 3.70
CA GLY A 112 8.55 -0.41 4.40
C GLY A 112 8.22 -1.74 3.71
N PHE A 113 8.06 -1.75 2.39
CA PHE A 113 7.81 -2.98 1.65
C PHE A 113 8.94 -4.01 1.80
N ILE A 114 10.19 -3.56 1.72
CA ILE A 114 11.36 -4.45 1.85
C ILE A 114 11.46 -5.01 3.27
N VAL A 115 11.23 -4.17 4.29
CA VAL A 115 11.21 -4.60 5.70
C VAL A 115 10.09 -5.60 5.96
N ALA A 116 8.89 -5.36 5.42
CA ALA A 116 7.76 -6.28 5.51
C ALA A 116 8.03 -7.62 4.79
N LEU A 117 8.67 -7.56 3.62
CA LEU A 117 9.07 -8.76 2.86
C LEU A 117 10.12 -9.58 3.62
N GLN A 118 11.06 -8.91 4.29
CA GLN A 118 12.07 -9.56 5.13
C GLN A 118 11.41 -10.27 6.32
N ALA A 119 10.45 -9.62 7.00
CA ALA A 119 9.68 -10.25 8.08
C ALA A 119 8.87 -11.45 7.59
N ALA A 120 8.18 -11.33 6.46
CA ALA A 120 7.46 -12.44 5.84
C ALA A 120 8.38 -13.62 5.51
N THR A 121 9.59 -13.35 4.99
CA THR A 121 10.59 -14.36 4.69
C THR A 121 11.05 -15.08 5.97
N ALA A 122 11.23 -14.34 7.07
CA ALA A 122 11.60 -14.92 8.37
C ALA A 122 10.51 -15.87 8.89
N TYR A 123 9.22 -15.49 8.81
CA TYR A 123 8.12 -16.39 9.23
C TYR A 123 8.03 -17.65 8.37
N ILE A 124 8.23 -17.52 7.05
CA ILE A 124 8.26 -18.69 6.16
C ILE A 124 9.44 -19.60 6.48
N ARG A 125 10.65 -19.05 6.61
CA ARG A 125 11.88 -19.82 6.88
C ARG A 125 11.90 -20.50 8.25
N SER A 126 11.27 -19.88 9.25
CA SER A 126 11.14 -20.48 10.59
C SER A 126 10.07 -21.58 10.65
N GLY A 127 9.29 -21.78 9.59
CA GLY A 127 8.16 -22.71 9.57
C GLY A 127 6.92 -22.20 10.33
N MET A 128 6.94 -20.95 10.82
CA MET A 128 5.81 -20.35 11.53
C MET A 128 4.60 -20.14 10.62
N CYS A 129 4.82 -19.77 9.35
CA CYS A 129 3.81 -19.55 8.34
C CYS A 129 4.18 -20.23 7.04
N LYS A 130 3.16 -20.67 6.31
CA LYS A 130 3.29 -21.14 4.91
C LYS A 130 2.89 -20.09 3.90
N LYS A 131 1.98 -19.17 4.26
CA LYS A 131 1.46 -18.11 3.39
C LYS A 131 1.34 -16.79 4.15
N VAL A 132 2.10 -15.79 3.74
CA VAL A 132 2.12 -14.44 4.31
C VAL A 132 1.75 -13.41 3.24
N MET A 133 0.77 -12.56 3.54
CA MET A 133 0.40 -11.44 2.69
C MET A 133 1.15 -10.19 3.15
N VAL A 134 2.01 -9.67 2.29
CA VAL A 134 2.69 -8.38 2.48
C VAL A 134 1.91 -7.30 1.73
N VAL A 135 1.60 -6.21 2.40
CA VAL A 135 0.88 -5.06 1.85
C VAL A 135 1.73 -3.81 2.04
N ALA A 136 1.79 -2.95 1.02
CA ALA A 136 2.28 -1.58 1.17
C ALA A 136 1.20 -0.64 0.63
N THR A 137 0.73 0.30 1.44
CA THR A 137 -0.39 1.17 1.05
C THR A 137 -0.29 2.51 1.74
N GLU A 138 -0.45 3.58 0.95
CA GLU A 138 -0.33 4.95 1.44
C GLU A 138 -1.43 5.85 0.88
N LYS A 139 -2.05 6.63 1.75
CA LYS A 139 -2.87 7.79 1.39
C LYS A 139 -2.08 9.06 1.70
N MET A 140 -1.04 9.33 0.93
CA MET A 140 -0.16 10.48 1.14
C MET A 140 -0.90 11.81 1.00
N SER A 141 -1.97 11.85 0.20
CA SER A 141 -2.83 13.03 0.06
C SER A 141 -3.46 13.50 1.38
N SER A 142 -3.56 12.62 2.40
CA SER A 142 -4.13 12.97 3.71
C SER A 142 -3.18 13.75 4.61
N ILE A 143 -1.87 13.75 4.31
CA ILE A 143 -0.83 14.41 5.11
C ILE A 143 0.01 15.40 4.29
N THR A 144 -0.21 15.46 2.97
CA THR A 144 0.51 16.39 2.09
C THR A 144 -0.01 17.80 2.29
N ASP A 145 0.88 18.74 2.58
CA ASP A 145 0.58 20.17 2.51
C ASP A 145 0.68 20.63 1.05
N TYR A 146 -0.46 20.96 0.45
CA TYR A 146 -0.52 21.43 -0.94
C TYR A 146 -0.06 22.88 -1.13
N GLN A 147 0.35 23.57 -0.06
CA GLN A 147 1.04 24.86 -0.13
C GLN A 147 2.56 24.73 -0.08
N ASP A 148 3.08 23.54 0.28
CA ASP A 148 4.51 23.27 0.25
C ASP A 148 4.96 22.76 -1.11
N ARG A 149 5.53 23.65 -1.91
CA ARG A 149 6.10 23.37 -3.24
C ARG A 149 7.17 22.28 -3.24
N SER A 150 7.88 22.08 -2.13
CA SER A 150 9.00 21.13 -2.05
C SER A 150 8.54 19.67 -1.99
N THR A 151 7.35 19.42 -1.46
CA THR A 151 6.85 18.06 -1.19
C THR A 151 5.58 17.71 -1.96
N CYS A 152 4.63 18.63 -2.15
CA CYS A 152 3.36 18.33 -2.77
C CYS A 152 3.43 17.75 -4.21
N PRO A 153 4.47 18.06 -5.05
CA PRO A 153 4.59 17.43 -6.36
C PRO A 153 4.95 15.95 -6.33
N LEU A 154 5.46 15.44 -5.20
CA LEU A 154 6.05 14.10 -5.11
C LEU A 154 5.03 13.01 -4.81
N PHE A 155 3.97 13.31 -4.05
CA PHE A 155 3.15 12.30 -3.39
C PHE A 155 1.79 12.09 -4.03
N GLY A 156 1.36 10.83 -4.07
CA GLY A 156 0.03 10.39 -4.44
C GLY A 156 -0.37 9.16 -3.60
N ASP A 157 -1.53 8.59 -3.92
CA ASP A 157 -2.15 7.51 -3.17
C ASP A 157 -2.09 6.20 -3.95
N GLY A 158 -1.85 5.10 -3.24
CA GLY A 158 -1.82 3.78 -3.86
C GLY A 158 -1.66 2.66 -2.85
N GLY A 159 -1.94 1.44 -3.30
CA GLY A 159 -1.73 0.24 -2.52
C GLY A 159 -1.22 -0.91 -3.39
N THR A 160 -0.36 -1.74 -2.81
CA THR A 160 0.16 -2.95 -3.45
C THR A 160 0.13 -4.11 -2.46
N ALA A 161 0.11 -5.32 -2.98
CA ALA A 161 0.22 -6.53 -2.18
C ALA A 161 1.07 -7.57 -2.88
N ALA A 162 1.76 -8.40 -2.08
CA ALA A 162 2.54 -9.55 -2.52
C ALA A 162 2.23 -10.75 -1.62
N LEU A 163 1.96 -11.91 -2.23
CA LEU A 163 1.82 -13.17 -1.50
C LEU A 163 3.17 -13.89 -1.48
N VAL A 164 3.68 -14.09 -0.27
CA VAL A 164 4.90 -14.88 0.01
C VAL A 164 4.49 -16.26 0.48
N VAL A 165 5.04 -17.30 -0.15
CA VAL A 165 4.71 -18.69 0.16
C VAL A 165 5.95 -19.52 0.43
N ALA A 166 5.81 -20.55 1.27
CA ALA A 166 6.79 -21.60 1.37
C ALA A 166 6.92 -22.36 0.04
N THR A 167 8.12 -22.80 -0.28
CA THR A 167 8.39 -23.74 -1.39
C THR A 167 8.95 -25.01 -0.81
N GLU A 168 8.55 -26.15 -1.34
CA GLU A 168 9.26 -27.42 -1.12
C GLU A 168 10.52 -27.35 -2.00
N GLU A 169 11.68 -27.23 -1.40
CA GLU A 169 12.99 -27.50 -2.02
C GLU A 169 13.46 -28.87 -1.58
#